data_aae0c8ef3ffbf634b154983709cd8016
#
_entry.id   aae0c8ef3ffbf634b154983709cd8016
#
_cell.length_a   1.000
_cell.length_b   1.000
_cell.length_c   1.000
_cell.angle_alpha   90.00
_cell.angle_beta   90.00
_cell.angle_gamma   90.00
#
_symmetry.space_group_name_H-M   'P 1'
#
loop_
_entity.id
_entity.type
_entity.pdbx_description
1 polymer ?
#
loop_
_entity_poly.entity_id
_entity_poly.type
_entity_poly.pdbx_seq_one_letter_code
_entity_poly.pdbx_strand_id
1 'polypeptide(L)'
;MDTISLLNKRRVGLIWPCVIAALGHLLVTAAWAQKAPAATNQGPTYLGDIQPIFMGHCSRCHNQQARFVYNWLDYKTAYADRWEIKRRIWDSWDGTYYKDSMPLQNSPESLLISDADRRRVKDWVLSGAPRGNPHVDTGDKTKAERIVAGRKLFMTICSACHQPTGQGLPNVFPPLAGSDFLNADKKRAIKVVINGRQGEVVVNGMKFNNSMPSFPFSDDDIANVLTYVYNSFGNSGLEVTTAEVKALRAEPPDAPTGPPPPKSIYE
;
A
#
# COMPACT_ATOMS: atom_id res chain seq x y z
N MET A 1 -40.78 -61.78 25.49
CA MET A 1 -40.50 -62.57 26.71
C MET A 1 -39.76 -61.62 27.59
N ASP A 2 -40.55 -61.06 28.38
CA ASP A 2 -40.70 -61.10 29.82
C ASP A 2 -39.74 -60.11 30.50
N THR A 3 -40.29 -59.11 30.98
CA THR A 3 -41.10 -58.75 32.14
C THR A 3 -40.29 -58.36 33.38
N ILE A 4 -40.69 -57.19 33.92
CA ILE A 4 -41.04 -56.94 35.32
C ILE A 4 -39.84 -56.70 36.23
N SER A 5 -39.76 -55.75 37.12
CA SER A 5 -40.74 -54.98 37.89
C SER A 5 -40.01 -54.28 39.06
N LEU A 6 -40.42 -53.05 39.33
CA LEU A 6 -40.76 -52.47 40.65
C LEU A 6 -39.78 -52.57 41.84
N LEU A 7 -39.46 -51.48 42.49
CA LEU A 7 -40.02 -50.94 43.74
C LEU A 7 -39.10 -49.89 44.37
N ASN A 8 -39.47 -48.65 44.34
CA ASN A 8 -39.97 -47.84 45.43
C ASN A 8 -39.37 -48.10 46.84
N LYS A 9 -38.64 -47.11 47.33
CA LYS A 9 -38.67 -46.73 48.74
C LYS A 9 -38.27 -45.26 48.95
N ARG A 10 -39.27 -44.52 49.40
CA ARG A 10 -39.16 -43.18 50.00
C ARG A 10 -38.27 -43.24 51.25
N ARG A 11 -37.45 -42.20 51.44
CA ARG A 11 -37.23 -41.67 52.81
C ARG A 11 -37.12 -40.15 52.76
N VAL A 12 -38.01 -39.57 53.56
CA VAL A 12 -38.16 -38.19 54.00
C VAL A 12 -37.02 -37.88 54.96
N GLY A 13 -36.47 -36.70 54.91
CA GLY A 13 -35.62 -36.25 56.00
C GLY A 13 -34.90 -34.94 55.79
N LEU A 14 -35.46 -33.97 56.34
CA LEU A 14 -34.94 -32.79 57.03
C LEU A 14 -34.46 -31.59 56.27
N ILE A 15 -35.26 -30.59 56.38
CA ILE A 15 -35.07 -29.18 56.05
C ILE A 15 -34.09 -28.55 57.03
N TRP A 16 -33.08 -27.87 56.53
CA TRP A 16 -32.38 -26.83 57.31
C TRP A 16 -32.10 -25.63 56.42
N PRO A 17 -32.56 -24.45 56.77
CA PRO A 17 -32.34 -23.25 55.99
C PRO A 17 -31.00 -22.64 56.37
N CYS A 18 -30.02 -22.72 55.49
CA CYS A 18 -28.85 -21.84 55.54
C CYS A 18 -29.13 -20.62 54.66
N VAL A 19 -29.42 -19.53 55.33
CA VAL A 19 -29.41 -18.19 54.76
C VAL A 19 -27.96 -17.83 54.50
N ILE A 20 -27.55 -17.88 53.25
CA ILE A 20 -26.27 -17.29 52.80
C ILE A 20 -26.63 -16.03 52.02
N ALA A 21 -26.29 -14.91 52.62
CA ALA A 21 -26.37 -13.59 52.00
C ALA A 21 -25.47 -13.55 50.75
N ALA A 22 -26.10 -13.60 49.61
CA ALA A 22 -25.40 -13.35 48.34
C ALA A 22 -25.18 -11.84 48.17
N LEU A 23 -23.99 -11.36 48.57
CA LEU A 23 -23.49 -10.07 48.18
C LEU A 23 -23.21 -10.14 46.66
N GLY A 24 -24.15 -9.60 45.91
CA GLY A 24 -24.03 -9.46 44.46
C GLY A 24 -22.88 -8.56 44.09
N HIS A 25 -21.81 -9.13 43.63
CA HIS A 25 -20.80 -8.40 42.88
C HIS A 25 -21.36 -8.15 41.49
N LEU A 26 -21.96 -6.98 41.29
CA LEU A 26 -22.22 -6.41 39.97
C LEU A 26 -20.87 -6.08 39.36
N LEU A 27 -20.32 -7.06 38.66
CA LEU A 27 -19.24 -6.80 37.67
C LEU A 27 -19.86 -5.99 36.53
N VAL A 28 -19.75 -4.67 36.64
CA VAL A 28 -19.97 -3.77 35.52
C VAL A 28 -18.83 -4.05 34.52
N THR A 29 -19.08 -4.98 33.64
CA THR A 29 -18.25 -5.09 32.42
C THR A 29 -18.54 -3.85 31.57
N ALA A 30 -17.77 -2.79 31.80
CA ALA A 30 -17.71 -1.69 30.86
C ALA A 30 -17.18 -2.26 29.52
N ALA A 31 -18.11 -2.67 28.66
CA ALA A 31 -17.80 -2.95 27.28
C ALA A 31 -17.27 -1.63 26.68
N TRP A 32 -15.98 -1.56 26.53
CA TRP A 32 -15.33 -0.54 25.73
C TRP A 32 -15.75 -0.81 24.29
N ALA A 33 -16.93 -0.35 23.92
CA ALA A 33 -17.33 -0.23 22.54
C ALA A 33 -16.36 0.79 21.92
N GLN A 34 -15.27 0.31 21.37
CA GLN A 34 -14.45 1.11 20.47
C GLN A 34 -15.38 1.53 19.35
N LYS A 35 -15.80 2.79 19.42
CA LYS A 35 -16.57 3.43 18.36
C LYS A 35 -15.69 3.35 17.11
N ALA A 36 -16.01 2.40 16.23
CA ALA A 36 -15.40 2.36 14.90
C ALA A 36 -15.49 3.78 14.34
N PRO A 37 -14.40 4.33 13.79
CA PRO A 37 -14.46 5.64 13.18
C PRO A 37 -15.62 5.62 12.20
N ALA A 38 -16.54 6.57 12.34
CA ALA A 38 -17.68 6.71 11.45
C ALA A 38 -17.12 6.73 10.03
N ALA A 39 -17.53 5.77 9.20
CA ALA A 39 -17.22 5.81 7.78
C ALA A 39 -17.74 7.15 7.29
N THR A 40 -16.84 8.07 7.03
CA THR A 40 -17.18 9.36 6.43
C THR A 40 -17.76 9.01 5.08
N ASN A 41 -19.03 9.37 4.86
CA ASN A 41 -19.79 9.12 3.63
C ASN A 41 -19.29 10.03 2.48
N GLN A 42 -18.00 10.31 2.49
CA GLN A 42 -17.30 11.05 1.45
C GLN A 42 -16.75 10.04 0.46
N GLY A 43 -17.10 10.22 -0.81
CA GLY A 43 -16.57 9.40 -1.90
C GLY A 43 -15.04 9.38 -1.92
N PRO A 44 -14.44 8.59 -2.81
CA PRO A 44 -12.98 8.46 -2.87
C PRO A 44 -12.32 9.81 -3.14
N THR A 45 -11.14 10.01 -2.53
CA THR A 45 -10.32 11.21 -2.66
C THR A 45 -9.05 10.92 -3.46
N TYR A 46 -8.50 11.95 -4.13
CA TYR A 46 -7.27 11.75 -4.91
C TYR A 46 -6.10 11.26 -4.04
N LEU A 47 -5.78 11.95 -2.96
CA LEU A 47 -4.62 11.61 -2.13
C LEU A 47 -4.81 10.31 -1.32
N GLY A 48 -6.04 10.00 -0.90
CA GLY A 48 -6.32 8.82 -0.10
C GLY A 48 -6.53 7.54 -0.91
N ASP A 49 -7.11 7.66 -2.10
CA ASP A 49 -7.62 6.50 -2.82
C ASP A 49 -7.06 6.38 -4.26
N ILE A 50 -6.94 7.50 -4.98
CA ILE A 50 -6.68 7.47 -6.42
C ILE A 50 -5.19 7.54 -6.72
N GLN A 51 -4.44 8.40 -6.04
CA GLN A 51 -3.01 8.51 -6.23
C GLN A 51 -2.28 7.16 -6.02
N PRO A 52 -2.61 6.34 -5.00
CA PRO A 52 -2.06 4.99 -4.87
C PRO A 52 -2.36 4.08 -6.08
N ILE A 53 -3.57 4.17 -6.64
CA ILE A 53 -3.93 3.41 -7.85
C ILE A 53 -3.07 3.87 -9.05
N PHE A 54 -2.94 5.18 -9.25
CA PHE A 54 -2.12 5.73 -10.33
C PHE A 54 -0.64 5.39 -10.15
N MET A 55 -0.14 5.41 -8.93
CA MET A 55 1.23 4.98 -8.62
C MET A 55 1.47 3.51 -8.99
N GLY A 56 0.53 2.61 -8.64
CA GLY A 56 0.67 1.18 -8.87
C GLY A 56 0.49 0.77 -10.33
N HIS A 57 -0.38 1.47 -11.07
CA HIS A 57 -0.81 0.99 -12.39
C HIS A 57 -0.57 1.95 -13.56
N CYS A 58 -0.25 3.22 -13.28
CA CYS A 58 -0.13 4.24 -14.31
C CYS A 58 1.23 4.93 -14.34
N SER A 59 1.96 4.92 -13.21
CA SER A 59 3.19 5.71 -13.01
C SER A 59 4.33 5.33 -13.94
N ARG A 60 4.36 4.11 -14.50
CA ARG A 60 5.40 3.73 -15.46
C ARG A 60 5.39 4.62 -16.69
N CYS A 61 4.21 5.04 -17.13
CA CYS A 61 4.05 5.92 -18.29
C CYS A 61 3.65 7.35 -17.90
N HIS A 62 2.82 7.51 -16.87
CA HIS A 62 2.26 8.79 -16.43
C HIS A 62 3.02 9.34 -15.20
N ASN A 63 4.26 9.76 -15.38
CA ASN A 63 5.14 10.28 -14.32
C ASN A 63 5.80 11.60 -14.74
N GLN A 64 6.56 12.19 -13.82
CA GLN A 64 7.21 13.49 -14.02
C GLN A 64 8.28 13.47 -15.14
N GLN A 65 8.86 12.33 -15.44
CA GLN A 65 9.89 12.16 -16.47
C GLN A 65 9.29 11.88 -17.86
N ALA A 66 8.01 11.57 -17.94
CA ALA A 66 7.34 11.24 -19.19
C ALA A 66 7.14 12.50 -20.04
N ARG A 67 7.75 12.56 -21.24
CA ARG A 67 7.70 13.74 -22.11
C ARG A 67 6.40 13.89 -22.91
N PHE A 68 5.67 12.79 -23.11
CA PHE A 68 4.55 12.74 -24.06
C PHE A 68 3.20 12.38 -23.43
N VAL A 69 3.16 12.15 -22.12
CA VAL A 69 1.95 11.78 -21.39
C VAL A 69 1.83 12.62 -20.12
N TYR A 70 0.61 12.89 -19.74
CA TYR A 70 0.32 13.69 -18.55
C TYR A 70 0.77 12.99 -17.29
N ASN A 71 1.38 13.75 -16.35
CA ASN A 71 1.75 13.24 -15.03
C ASN A 71 0.53 13.19 -14.11
N TRP A 72 -0.14 12.06 -14.07
CA TRP A 72 -1.31 11.88 -13.20
C TRP A 72 -0.96 11.65 -11.72
N LEU A 73 0.32 11.60 -11.35
CA LEU A 73 0.75 11.62 -9.95
C LEU A 73 0.65 13.04 -9.34
N ASP A 74 0.47 14.06 -10.17
CA ASP A 74 0.12 15.40 -9.76
C ASP A 74 -1.39 15.61 -9.78
N TYR A 75 -1.95 16.09 -8.66
CA TYR A 75 -3.40 16.28 -8.55
C TYR A 75 -3.97 17.24 -9.59
N LYS A 76 -3.28 18.36 -9.85
CA LYS A 76 -3.79 19.37 -10.78
C LYS A 76 -3.93 18.81 -12.18
N THR A 77 -2.94 18.03 -12.61
CA THR A 77 -2.95 17.35 -13.90
C THR A 77 -4.04 16.26 -13.94
N ALA A 78 -4.10 15.41 -12.92
CA ALA A 78 -5.12 14.36 -12.82
C ALA A 78 -6.54 14.94 -12.78
N TYR A 79 -6.74 16.07 -12.08
CA TYR A 79 -8.02 16.75 -12.04
C TYR A 79 -8.41 17.35 -13.40
N ALA A 80 -7.46 17.95 -14.11
CA ALA A 80 -7.71 18.48 -15.45
C ALA A 80 -8.14 17.38 -16.42
N ASP A 81 -7.48 16.23 -16.36
CA ASP A 81 -7.73 15.09 -17.25
C ASP A 81 -8.82 14.12 -16.76
N ARG A 82 -9.44 14.37 -15.62
CA ARG A 82 -10.31 13.41 -14.92
C ARG A 82 -11.37 12.74 -15.77
N TRP A 83 -11.98 13.47 -16.69
CA TRP A 83 -13.01 12.91 -17.59
C TRP A 83 -12.42 11.98 -18.65
N GLU A 84 -11.25 12.31 -19.16
CA GLU A 84 -10.50 11.44 -20.08
C GLU A 84 -9.97 10.21 -19.37
N ILE A 85 -9.48 10.36 -18.15
CA ILE A 85 -9.09 9.24 -17.28
C ILE A 85 -10.26 8.28 -17.09
N LYS A 86 -11.46 8.79 -16.71
CA LYS A 86 -12.65 7.98 -16.56
C LYS A 86 -13.03 7.28 -17.86
N ARG A 87 -13.03 8.01 -18.97
CA ARG A 87 -13.36 7.45 -20.28
C ARG A 87 -12.45 6.28 -20.63
N ARG A 88 -11.15 6.42 -20.45
CA ARG A 88 -10.16 5.39 -20.80
C ARG A 88 -10.12 4.23 -19.82
N ILE A 89 -10.33 4.47 -18.54
CA ILE A 89 -10.21 3.44 -17.49
C ILE A 89 -11.53 2.70 -17.28
N TRP A 90 -12.67 3.37 -17.43
CA TRP A 90 -13.98 2.82 -17.13
C TRP A 90 -14.90 2.71 -18.34
N ASP A 91 -15.16 3.80 -19.09
CA ASP A 91 -16.16 3.78 -20.16
C ASP A 91 -15.67 2.97 -21.37
N SER A 92 -14.37 2.93 -21.61
CA SER A 92 -13.76 2.07 -22.63
C SER A 92 -13.53 0.64 -22.16
N TRP A 93 -13.97 0.29 -20.94
CA TRP A 93 -13.84 -1.02 -20.34
C TRP A 93 -15.21 -1.69 -20.20
N ASP A 94 -15.53 -2.60 -21.11
CA ASP A 94 -16.74 -3.43 -21.07
C ASP A 94 -16.43 -4.92 -20.86
N GLY A 95 -15.23 -5.24 -20.37
CA GLY A 95 -14.71 -6.59 -20.30
C GLY A 95 -13.85 -6.99 -21.50
N THR A 96 -13.81 -6.16 -22.54
CA THR A 96 -12.89 -6.26 -23.68
C THR A 96 -12.05 -5.00 -23.77
N TYR A 97 -10.77 -5.13 -24.20
CA TYR A 97 -9.91 -3.98 -24.36
C TYR A 97 -10.19 -3.25 -25.68
N TYR A 98 -10.61 -2.00 -25.60
CA TYR A 98 -10.63 -1.12 -26.75
C TYR A 98 -9.26 -0.52 -27.04
N LYS A 99 -9.05 -0.10 -28.28
CA LYS A 99 -7.78 0.44 -28.77
C LYS A 99 -7.22 1.59 -27.93
N ASP A 100 -8.09 2.37 -27.29
CA ASP A 100 -7.73 3.54 -26.49
C ASP A 100 -7.99 3.37 -24.98
N SER A 101 -8.28 2.15 -24.52
CA SER A 101 -8.44 1.88 -23.09
C SER A 101 -7.09 1.95 -22.34
N MET A 102 -7.14 2.30 -21.06
CA MET A 102 -5.99 2.33 -20.17
C MET A 102 -6.21 1.41 -18.93
N PRO A 103 -5.17 0.73 -18.45
CA PRO A 103 -3.84 0.59 -19.07
C PRO A 103 -3.89 -0.06 -20.46
N LEU A 104 -2.85 0.16 -21.26
CA LEU A 104 -2.78 -0.40 -22.61
C LEU A 104 -2.91 -1.93 -22.58
N GLN A 105 -3.65 -2.48 -23.53
CA GLN A 105 -3.79 -3.93 -23.71
C GLN A 105 -2.42 -4.62 -23.74
N ASN A 106 -2.34 -5.77 -23.07
CA ASN A 106 -1.10 -6.56 -22.92
C ASN A 106 0.03 -5.87 -22.13
N SER A 107 -0.19 -4.71 -21.54
CA SER A 107 0.76 -4.18 -20.57
C SER A 107 0.68 -4.96 -19.24
N PRO A 108 1.77 -5.08 -18.50
CA PRO A 108 1.72 -5.69 -17.16
C PRO A 108 0.66 -5.06 -16.25
N GLU A 109 0.47 -3.75 -16.37
CA GLU A 109 -0.49 -2.98 -15.57
C GLU A 109 -1.94 -3.34 -15.91
N SER A 110 -2.23 -3.75 -17.15
CA SER A 110 -3.57 -4.15 -17.57
C SER A 110 -4.04 -5.42 -16.86
N LEU A 111 -3.10 -6.30 -16.48
CA LEU A 111 -3.37 -7.53 -15.77
C LEU A 111 -3.50 -7.34 -14.25
N LEU A 112 -3.01 -6.22 -13.72
CA LEU A 112 -2.90 -5.96 -12.29
C LEU A 112 -4.00 -5.03 -11.75
N ILE A 113 -4.54 -4.14 -12.60
CA ILE A 113 -5.60 -3.22 -12.15
C ILE A 113 -6.93 -3.97 -12.00
N SER A 114 -7.47 -3.95 -10.78
CA SER A 114 -8.73 -4.61 -10.48
C SER A 114 -9.96 -3.79 -10.94
N ASP A 115 -11.09 -4.46 -11.12
CA ASP A 115 -12.38 -3.78 -11.37
C ASP A 115 -12.78 -2.87 -10.21
N ALA A 116 -12.38 -3.22 -8.99
CA ALA A 116 -12.61 -2.38 -7.81
C ALA A 116 -11.83 -1.05 -7.91
N ASP A 117 -10.59 -1.09 -8.40
CA ASP A 117 -9.78 0.11 -8.59
C ASP A 117 -10.30 0.97 -9.75
N ARG A 118 -10.69 0.34 -10.86
CA ARG A 118 -11.35 1.04 -11.97
C ARG A 118 -12.63 1.76 -11.51
N ARG A 119 -13.45 1.06 -10.73
CA ARG A 119 -14.67 1.63 -10.13
C ARG A 119 -14.36 2.79 -9.21
N ARG A 120 -13.33 2.67 -8.37
CA ARG A 120 -12.92 3.72 -7.44
C ARG A 120 -12.48 4.99 -8.19
N VAL A 121 -11.75 4.84 -9.30
CA VAL A 121 -11.37 5.97 -10.16
C VAL A 121 -12.62 6.62 -10.77
N LYS A 122 -13.55 5.83 -11.29
CA LYS A 122 -14.83 6.35 -11.80
C LYS A 122 -15.60 7.12 -10.72
N ASP A 123 -15.75 6.53 -9.54
CA ASP A 123 -16.52 7.12 -8.45
C ASP A 123 -15.88 8.41 -7.94
N TRP A 124 -14.54 8.49 -7.92
CA TRP A 124 -13.81 9.73 -7.65
C TRP A 124 -14.16 10.81 -8.66
N VAL A 125 -14.14 10.53 -9.95
CA VAL A 125 -14.49 11.52 -10.99
C VAL A 125 -15.93 11.99 -10.83
N LEU A 126 -16.87 11.05 -10.61
CA LEU A 126 -18.29 11.36 -10.48
C LEU A 126 -18.63 12.11 -9.19
N SER A 127 -17.84 11.96 -8.13
CA SER A 127 -17.99 12.73 -6.89
C SER A 127 -17.37 14.12 -6.93
N GLY A 128 -16.93 14.60 -8.09
CA GLY A 128 -16.30 15.91 -8.26
C GLY A 128 -14.79 15.90 -8.14
N ALA A 129 -14.18 14.74 -8.15
CA ALA A 129 -12.74 14.53 -8.09
C ALA A 129 -12.03 15.27 -6.92
N PRO A 130 -12.50 15.11 -5.68
CA PRO A 130 -11.94 15.80 -4.54
C PRO A 130 -10.46 15.42 -4.32
N ARG A 131 -9.65 16.42 -3.94
CA ARG A 131 -8.23 16.21 -3.65
C ARG A 131 -8.03 15.33 -2.41
N GLY A 132 -8.83 15.53 -1.38
CA GLY A 132 -8.57 14.97 -0.05
C GLY A 132 -7.43 15.69 0.68
N ASN A 133 -7.24 15.32 1.91
CA ASN A 133 -6.09 15.78 2.69
C ASN A 133 -4.90 14.84 2.48
N PRO A 134 -3.67 15.35 2.47
CA PRO A 134 -2.49 14.49 2.57
C PRO A 134 -2.64 13.57 3.78
N HIS A 135 -2.11 12.36 3.69
CA HIS A 135 -2.05 11.45 4.83
C HIS A 135 -1.42 12.20 6.00
N VAL A 136 -2.21 12.49 7.04
CA VAL A 136 -1.69 13.17 8.23
C VAL A 136 -0.88 12.12 8.98
N ASP A 137 0.40 12.42 9.19
CA ASP A 137 1.24 11.63 10.09
C ASP A 137 0.64 11.69 11.51
N THR A 138 0.05 10.60 11.95
CA THR A 138 -0.66 10.52 13.23
C THR A 138 0.26 10.21 14.41
N GLY A 139 1.55 10.49 14.29
CA GLY A 139 2.54 10.29 15.34
C GLY A 139 3.42 9.06 15.12
N ASP A 140 4.33 8.80 16.06
CA ASP A 140 5.27 7.69 15.97
C ASP A 140 4.54 6.33 16.03
N LYS A 141 4.48 5.67 14.89
CA LYS A 141 3.99 4.29 14.80
C LYS A 141 5.02 3.33 15.40
N THR A 142 4.54 2.29 16.03
CA THR A 142 5.39 1.15 16.40
C THR A 142 5.89 0.45 15.14
N LYS A 143 7.01 -0.26 15.24
CA LYS A 143 7.55 -1.07 14.14
C LYS A 143 6.50 -2.04 13.56
N ALA A 144 5.67 -2.65 14.41
CA ALA A 144 4.63 -3.56 13.97
C ALA A 144 3.55 -2.86 13.13
N GLU A 145 3.10 -1.68 13.54
CA GLU A 145 2.16 -0.85 12.77
C GLU A 145 2.75 -0.39 11.45
N ARG A 146 4.04 -0.02 11.43
CA ARG A 146 4.76 0.31 10.19
C ARG A 146 4.80 -0.88 9.22
N ILE A 147 5.07 -2.09 9.71
CA ILE A 147 5.07 -3.30 8.88
C ILE A 147 3.69 -3.53 8.23
N VAL A 148 2.61 -3.39 9.00
CA VAL A 148 1.24 -3.57 8.48
C VAL A 148 0.89 -2.51 7.43
N ALA A 149 1.16 -1.23 7.72
CA ALA A 149 0.93 -0.13 6.79
C ALA A 149 1.80 -0.25 5.54
N GLY A 150 3.08 -0.56 5.73
CA GLY A 150 4.06 -0.73 4.65
C GLY A 150 3.72 -1.90 3.72
N ARG A 151 3.20 -3.02 4.27
CA ARG A 151 2.73 -4.14 3.45
C ARG A 151 1.62 -3.71 2.49
N LYS A 152 0.67 -2.91 2.97
CA LYS A 152 -0.42 -2.39 2.13
C LYS A 152 0.14 -1.56 0.97
N LEU A 153 1.04 -0.62 1.26
CA LEU A 153 1.71 0.21 0.25
C LEU A 153 2.53 -0.64 -0.74
N PHE A 154 3.32 -1.57 -0.23
CA PHE A 154 4.14 -2.45 -1.05
C PHE A 154 3.28 -3.24 -2.05
N MET A 155 2.22 -3.88 -1.58
CA MET A 155 1.33 -4.70 -2.41
C MET A 155 0.56 -3.87 -3.43
N THR A 156 0.27 -2.60 -3.14
CA THR A 156 -0.45 -1.71 -4.05
C THR A 156 0.44 -1.10 -5.12
N ILE A 157 1.71 -0.80 -4.78
CA ILE A 157 2.57 0.05 -5.60
C ILE A 157 3.86 -0.66 -6.02
N CYS A 158 4.64 -1.14 -5.05
CA CYS A 158 5.99 -1.65 -5.31
C CYS A 158 5.97 -3.03 -5.97
N SER A 159 4.97 -3.84 -5.65
CA SER A 159 4.85 -5.22 -6.16
C SER A 159 4.64 -5.30 -7.67
N ALA A 160 4.18 -4.22 -8.30
CA ALA A 160 4.04 -4.15 -9.76
C ALA A 160 5.37 -4.39 -10.50
N CYS A 161 6.48 -3.92 -9.91
CA CYS A 161 7.82 -4.13 -10.44
C CYS A 161 8.59 -5.18 -9.64
N HIS A 162 8.58 -5.06 -8.31
CA HIS A 162 9.37 -5.93 -7.44
C HIS A 162 8.69 -7.27 -7.12
N GLN A 163 7.51 -7.55 -7.65
CA GLN A 163 6.65 -8.70 -7.43
C GLN A 163 6.18 -8.85 -5.96
N PRO A 164 5.05 -9.52 -5.69
CA PRO A 164 4.52 -9.72 -4.33
C PRO A 164 5.49 -10.45 -3.40
N THR A 165 6.41 -11.24 -3.96
CA THR A 165 7.44 -12.01 -3.24
C THR A 165 8.74 -11.23 -3.07
N GLY A 166 8.85 -10.02 -3.60
CA GLY A 166 10.09 -9.24 -3.57
C GLY A 166 11.20 -9.76 -4.49
N GLN A 167 10.93 -10.74 -5.34
CA GLN A 167 11.95 -11.34 -6.23
C GLN A 167 12.27 -10.49 -7.46
N GLY A 168 11.46 -9.48 -7.75
CA GLY A 168 11.62 -8.69 -8.95
C GLY A 168 11.34 -9.49 -10.23
N LEU A 169 11.85 -9.00 -11.34
CA LEU A 169 11.78 -9.67 -12.62
C LEU A 169 13.20 -9.78 -13.18
N PRO A 170 13.70 -11.00 -13.49
CA PRO A 170 15.06 -11.20 -13.94
C PRO A 170 15.43 -10.27 -15.11
N ASN A 171 16.61 -9.65 -15.05
CA ASN A 171 17.15 -8.69 -16.00
C ASN A 171 16.32 -7.41 -16.23
N VAL A 172 15.17 -7.27 -15.56
CA VAL A 172 14.28 -6.10 -15.72
C VAL A 172 14.19 -5.31 -14.42
N PHE A 173 13.69 -5.93 -13.36
CA PHE A 173 13.52 -5.29 -12.06
C PHE A 173 14.29 -6.03 -10.98
N PRO A 174 15.15 -5.34 -10.20
CA PRO A 174 15.98 -5.99 -9.20
C PRO A 174 15.15 -6.61 -8.07
N PRO A 175 15.63 -7.72 -7.48
CA PRO A 175 15.04 -8.27 -6.28
C PRO A 175 15.22 -7.33 -5.09
N LEU A 176 14.21 -7.29 -4.23
CA LEU A 176 14.30 -6.76 -2.87
C LEU A 176 14.52 -7.90 -1.86
N ALA A 177 14.19 -9.11 -2.26
CA ALA A 177 14.39 -10.31 -1.43
C ALA A 177 15.88 -10.63 -1.30
N GLY A 178 16.37 -10.67 -0.05
CA GLY A 178 17.78 -10.92 0.25
C GLY A 178 18.74 -9.97 -0.46
N SER A 179 18.31 -8.75 -0.76
CA SER A 179 19.08 -7.81 -1.58
C SER A 179 20.31 -7.30 -0.84
N ASP A 180 21.49 -7.56 -1.37
CA ASP A 180 22.76 -7.00 -0.89
C ASP A 180 22.79 -5.47 -0.99
N PHE A 181 22.27 -4.94 -2.10
CA PHE A 181 22.17 -3.50 -2.32
C PHE A 181 21.30 -2.80 -1.27
N LEU A 182 20.14 -3.37 -0.95
CA LEU A 182 19.22 -2.85 0.06
C LEU A 182 19.82 -2.94 1.46
N ASN A 183 20.35 -4.10 1.82
CA ASN A 183 20.81 -4.39 3.18
C ASN A 183 22.14 -3.71 3.52
N ALA A 184 22.95 -3.31 2.53
CA ALA A 184 24.25 -2.68 2.75
C ALA A 184 24.14 -1.23 3.25
N ASP A 185 23.10 -0.48 2.86
CA ASP A 185 22.99 0.94 3.19
C ASP A 185 21.53 1.42 3.27
N LYS A 186 21.05 1.59 4.50
CA LYS A 186 19.70 2.08 4.78
C LYS A 186 19.45 3.50 4.25
N LYS A 187 20.42 4.40 4.35
CA LYS A 187 20.28 5.79 3.88
C LYS A 187 20.10 5.83 2.37
N ARG A 188 20.91 5.05 1.66
CA ARG A 188 20.77 4.90 0.20
C ARG A 188 19.40 4.35 -0.18
N ALA A 189 18.89 3.33 0.52
CA ALA A 189 17.57 2.78 0.28
C ALA A 189 16.47 3.84 0.43
N ILE A 190 16.52 4.67 1.48
CA ILE A 190 15.59 5.79 1.69
C ILE A 190 15.69 6.79 0.53
N LYS A 191 16.89 7.23 0.16
CA LYS A 191 17.11 8.19 -0.94
C LYS A 191 16.61 7.65 -2.28
N VAL A 192 16.76 6.35 -2.55
CA VAL A 192 16.21 5.70 -3.77
C VAL A 192 14.70 5.82 -3.84
N VAL A 193 13.99 5.66 -2.72
CA VAL A 193 12.52 5.82 -2.72
C VAL A 193 12.11 7.30 -2.85
N ILE A 194 12.85 8.21 -2.22
CA ILE A 194 12.58 9.66 -2.29
C ILE A 194 12.78 10.20 -3.71
N ASN A 195 13.92 9.89 -4.32
CA ASN A 195 14.38 10.53 -5.55
C ASN A 195 14.14 9.68 -6.81
N GLY A 196 13.77 8.42 -6.63
CA GLY A 196 13.86 7.44 -7.70
C GLY A 196 15.31 7.05 -7.98
N ARG A 197 15.52 6.25 -9.03
CA ARG A 197 16.84 5.84 -9.47
C ARG A 197 16.86 5.65 -10.99
N GLN A 198 17.96 6.06 -11.61
CA GLN A 198 18.24 5.81 -13.02
C GLN A 198 19.66 5.24 -13.16
N GLY A 199 19.89 4.58 -14.28
CA GLY A 199 21.21 4.00 -14.59
C GLY A 199 21.42 2.61 -13.99
N GLU A 200 22.58 2.06 -14.33
CA GLU A 200 22.94 0.69 -13.92
C GLU A 200 23.06 0.55 -12.39
N VAL A 201 22.56 -0.57 -11.90
CA VAL A 201 22.74 -1.01 -10.51
C VAL A 201 23.06 -2.50 -10.51
N VAL A 202 23.95 -2.91 -9.62
CA VAL A 202 24.24 -4.32 -9.37
C VAL A 202 23.52 -4.74 -8.08
N VAL A 203 22.73 -5.80 -8.16
CA VAL A 203 22.02 -6.38 -7.01
C VAL A 203 22.21 -7.89 -7.04
N ASN A 204 22.71 -8.45 -5.96
CA ASN A 204 23.03 -9.88 -5.86
C ASN A 204 23.90 -10.38 -7.02
N GLY A 205 24.88 -9.57 -7.45
CA GLY A 205 25.79 -9.86 -8.56
C GLY A 205 25.17 -9.71 -9.96
N MET A 206 23.91 -9.35 -10.10
CA MET A 206 23.23 -9.14 -11.38
C MET A 206 23.09 -7.65 -11.69
N LYS A 207 23.25 -7.29 -12.97
CA LYS A 207 23.11 -5.93 -13.46
C LYS A 207 21.67 -5.64 -13.87
N PHE A 208 21.16 -4.48 -13.46
CA PHE A 208 19.85 -3.95 -13.83
C PHE A 208 20.04 -2.52 -14.31
N ASN A 209 19.36 -2.14 -15.39
CA ASN A 209 19.48 -0.79 -15.97
C ASN A 209 18.11 -0.22 -16.34
N ASN A 210 17.13 -0.37 -15.46
CA ASN A 210 15.82 0.25 -15.59
C ASN A 210 15.68 1.44 -14.64
N SER A 211 14.77 2.34 -14.98
CA SER A 211 14.42 3.47 -14.14
C SER A 211 13.41 3.05 -13.06
N MET A 212 13.70 3.40 -11.81
CA MET A 212 12.73 3.41 -10.72
C MET A 212 12.24 4.85 -10.54
N PRO A 213 10.97 5.17 -10.78
CA PRO A 213 10.46 6.52 -10.60
C PRO A 213 10.48 6.93 -9.13
N SER A 214 10.56 8.23 -8.86
CA SER A 214 10.22 8.78 -7.54
C SER A 214 8.70 8.77 -7.36
N PHE A 215 8.28 8.63 -6.11
CA PHE A 215 6.87 8.67 -5.74
C PHE A 215 6.62 9.81 -4.75
N PRO A 216 5.47 10.51 -4.83
CA PRO A 216 5.12 11.59 -3.91
C PRO A 216 4.64 11.04 -2.56
N PHE A 217 5.40 10.12 -1.99
CA PHE A 217 5.15 9.55 -0.67
C PHE A 217 5.45 10.56 0.43
N SER A 218 4.64 10.52 1.49
CA SER A 218 4.97 11.16 2.76
C SER A 218 6.19 10.50 3.41
N ASP A 219 6.81 11.17 4.37
CA ASP A 219 7.93 10.59 5.12
C ASP A 219 7.49 9.33 5.89
N ASP A 220 6.24 9.33 6.37
CA ASP A 220 5.66 8.17 7.06
C ASP A 220 5.41 6.99 6.11
N ASP A 221 4.93 7.24 4.89
CA ASP A 221 4.75 6.18 3.89
C ASP A 221 6.07 5.50 3.51
N ILE A 222 7.12 6.29 3.33
CA ILE A 222 8.47 5.76 3.04
C ILE A 222 8.99 4.96 4.23
N ALA A 223 8.82 5.47 5.45
CA ALA A 223 9.20 4.77 6.67
C ALA A 223 8.46 3.43 6.80
N ASN A 224 7.16 3.43 6.54
CA ASN A 224 6.31 2.25 6.61
C ASN A 224 6.72 1.20 5.57
N VAL A 225 6.82 1.58 4.29
CA VAL A 225 7.11 0.63 3.23
C VAL A 225 8.51 0.04 3.33
N LEU A 226 9.51 0.85 3.68
CA LEU A 226 10.88 0.35 3.89
C LEU A 226 10.98 -0.52 5.14
N THR A 227 10.31 -0.17 6.23
CA THR A 227 10.24 -1.04 7.41
C THR A 227 9.63 -2.39 7.05
N TYR A 228 8.57 -2.44 6.26
CA TYR A 228 7.99 -3.69 5.76
C TYR A 228 9.01 -4.48 4.93
N VAL A 229 9.65 -3.85 3.95
CA VAL A 229 10.62 -4.53 3.06
C VAL A 229 11.80 -5.08 3.85
N TYR A 230 12.35 -4.33 4.80
CA TYR A 230 13.41 -4.80 5.67
C TYR A 230 13.02 -5.98 6.57
N ASN A 231 11.75 -6.08 6.96
CA ASN A 231 11.23 -7.17 7.81
C ASN A 231 10.55 -8.27 7.01
N SER A 232 10.72 -8.29 5.70
CA SER A 232 10.16 -9.27 4.78
C SER A 232 11.25 -9.84 3.89
N PHE A 233 10.96 -10.89 3.17
CA PHE A 233 11.77 -11.43 2.08
C PHE A 233 13.20 -11.84 2.48
N GLY A 234 13.46 -12.14 3.76
CA GLY A 234 14.79 -12.55 4.23
C GLY A 234 15.79 -11.40 4.40
N ASN A 235 15.33 -10.18 4.52
CA ASN A 235 16.16 -8.99 4.75
C ASN A 235 16.55 -8.80 6.22
N SER A 236 17.29 -7.73 6.52
CA SER A 236 18.01 -7.47 7.78
C SER A 236 17.15 -7.16 9.01
N GLY A 237 15.83 -7.01 8.85
CA GLY A 237 14.92 -6.72 9.97
C GLY A 237 15.01 -5.29 10.52
N LEU A 238 15.61 -4.35 9.81
CA LEU A 238 15.75 -2.96 10.24
C LEU A 238 14.37 -2.26 10.31
N GLU A 239 14.33 -1.21 11.10
CA GLU A 239 13.25 -0.23 11.10
C GLU A 239 13.74 1.05 10.43
N VAL A 240 12.84 1.72 9.71
CA VAL A 240 13.01 3.07 9.18
C VAL A 240 12.00 3.96 9.87
N THR A 241 12.46 5.09 10.41
CA THR A 241 11.61 6.06 11.11
C THR A 241 11.25 7.23 10.20
N THR A 242 10.12 7.87 10.47
CA THR A 242 9.70 9.10 9.77
C THR A 242 10.74 10.21 9.91
N ALA A 243 11.40 10.30 11.07
CA ALA A 243 12.46 11.28 11.32
C ALA A 243 13.69 11.07 10.41
N GLU A 244 14.12 9.82 10.20
CA GLU A 244 15.22 9.49 9.29
C GLU A 244 14.87 9.87 7.84
N VAL A 245 13.66 9.58 7.40
CA VAL A 245 13.21 9.95 6.05
C VAL A 245 13.16 11.45 5.87
N LYS A 246 12.59 12.17 6.83
CA LYS A 246 12.53 13.63 6.83
C LYS A 246 13.91 14.29 6.78
N ALA A 247 14.86 13.78 7.54
CA ALA A 247 16.23 14.28 7.53
C ALA A 247 16.89 14.10 6.16
N LEU A 248 16.74 12.90 5.55
CA LEU A 248 17.33 12.60 4.23
C LEU A 248 16.62 13.32 3.08
N ARG A 249 15.33 13.63 3.20
CA ARG A 249 14.61 14.44 2.22
C ARG A 249 15.07 15.90 2.20
N ALA A 250 15.57 16.41 3.32
CA ALA A 250 16.14 17.75 3.41
C ALA A 250 17.56 17.85 2.82
N GLU A 251 18.22 16.71 2.60
CA GLU A 251 19.53 16.67 1.94
C GLU A 251 19.37 16.87 0.43
N PRO A 252 20.37 17.48 -0.25
CA PRO A 252 20.36 17.52 -1.71
C PRO A 252 20.37 16.10 -2.30
N PRO A 253 19.76 15.89 -3.49
CA PRO A 253 19.87 14.63 -4.20
C PRO A 253 21.35 14.26 -4.40
N ASP A 254 21.66 12.97 -4.27
CA ASP A 254 22.98 12.50 -4.63
C ASP A 254 23.27 12.83 -6.10
N ALA A 255 24.53 13.15 -6.43
CA ALA A 255 24.92 13.39 -7.81
C ALA A 255 24.51 12.18 -8.68
N PRO A 256 24.03 12.40 -9.91
CA PRO A 256 23.65 11.30 -10.79
C PRO A 256 24.82 10.33 -10.97
N THR A 257 24.63 9.07 -10.65
CA THR A 257 25.66 8.02 -10.73
C THR A 257 25.80 7.41 -12.12
N GLY A 258 25.13 7.98 -13.13
CA GLY A 258 25.16 7.51 -14.50
C GLY A 258 25.61 8.59 -15.49
N PRO A 259 25.95 8.21 -16.72
CA PRO A 259 26.20 9.17 -17.77
C PRO A 259 24.97 10.07 -17.97
N PRO A 260 25.15 11.36 -18.31
CA PRO A 260 24.03 12.24 -18.59
C PRO A 260 23.12 11.62 -19.66
N PRO A 261 21.82 11.82 -19.57
CA PRO A 261 20.89 11.32 -20.58
C PRO A 261 21.34 11.84 -21.97
N PRO A 262 21.21 11.03 -23.02
CA PRO A 262 21.57 11.47 -24.37
C PRO A 262 20.82 12.76 -24.67
N LYS A 263 21.56 13.74 -25.23
CA LYS A 263 20.96 15.00 -25.68
C LYS A 263 19.79 14.69 -26.61
N SER A 264 18.72 15.41 -26.44
CA SER A 264 17.54 15.28 -27.30
C SER A 264 17.97 15.50 -28.76
N ILE A 265 17.60 14.59 -29.66
CA ILE A 265 17.80 14.74 -31.08
C ILE A 265 16.95 15.87 -31.71
N TYR A 266 16.21 16.60 -30.87
CA TYR A 266 15.32 17.72 -31.23
C TYR A 266 15.80 19.08 -30.68
N GLU A 267 17.05 19.18 -30.18
CA GLU A 267 17.72 20.47 -29.93
C GLU A 267 18.43 20.97 -31.16
#